data_66640f2a583fbc1e5831480355960d4f
#
_entry.id   66640f2a583fbc1e5831480355960d4f
#
_cell.length_a   1.000
_cell.length_b   1.000
_cell.length_c   1.000
_cell.angle_alpha   90.00
_cell.angle_beta   90.00
_cell.angle_gamma   90.00
#
_symmetry.space_group_name_H-M   'P 1'
#
loop_
_entity.id
_entity.type
_entity.pdbx_description
1 polymer ?
#
loop_
_entity_poly.entity_id
_entity_poly.type
_entity_poly.pdbx_seq_one_letter_code
_entity_poly.pdbx_strand_id
1 'polypeptide(L)'
;YHSGYEDKFLRIMEEYKLTSGIVVKGEEGTSHFSLRLGKPSDTERKAINYAQGFRPKDQEKTPFAQDVDPAAFGYTYDQNPRLPEITSQSFAEAGLAALSGQQGPVYDRLILNTALTDHLLGLEPDPDTALQHAQEAIESGRALNRLQTYIAATNQK
;
A
#
# COMPACT_ATOMS: atom_id res chain seq x y z
N TYR A 1 8.22 -5.78 13.23
CA TYR A 1 8.98 -4.81 12.44
C TYR A 1 9.72 -3.85 13.37
N HIS A 2 11.02 -3.76 13.23
CA HIS A 2 11.85 -2.84 14.01
C HIS A 2 12.24 -1.66 13.14
N SER A 3 12.03 -0.44 13.62
CA SER A 3 12.50 0.77 12.94
C SER A 3 14.02 0.74 12.74
N GLY A 4 14.51 1.27 11.62
CA GLY A 4 15.94 1.29 11.27
C GLY A 4 16.39 0.21 10.28
N TYR A 5 15.47 -0.59 9.76
CA TYR A 5 15.75 -1.53 8.68
C TYR A 5 15.47 -0.94 7.29
N GLU A 6 14.79 0.18 7.23
CA GLU A 6 14.38 0.84 5.98
C GLU A 6 15.58 1.06 5.06
N ASP A 7 16.64 1.69 5.57
CA ASP A 7 17.87 1.95 4.80
C ASP A 7 18.56 0.66 4.32
N LYS A 8 18.48 -0.42 5.11
CA LYS A 8 19.05 -1.71 4.71
C LYS A 8 18.27 -2.31 3.54
N PHE A 9 16.94 -2.26 3.57
CA PHE A 9 16.12 -2.73 2.46
C PHE A 9 16.34 -1.90 1.21
N LEU A 10 16.44 -0.57 1.33
CA LEU A 10 16.72 0.28 0.18
C LEU A 10 18.08 -0.01 -0.43
N ARG A 11 19.13 -0.22 0.38
CA ARG A 11 20.46 -0.63 -0.13
C ARG A 11 20.40 -1.95 -0.88
N ILE A 12 19.67 -2.95 -0.36
CA ILE A 12 19.46 -4.21 -1.05
C ILE A 12 18.81 -3.98 -2.41
N MET A 13 17.74 -3.18 -2.47
CA MET A 13 17.05 -2.85 -3.73
C MET A 13 17.99 -2.15 -4.73
N GLU A 14 18.88 -1.28 -4.24
CA GLU A 14 19.89 -0.60 -5.07
C GLU A 14 20.95 -1.57 -5.59
N GLU A 15 21.43 -2.50 -4.75
CA GLU A 15 22.38 -3.56 -5.15
C GLU A 15 21.79 -4.48 -6.23
N TYR A 16 20.48 -4.78 -6.14
CA TYR A 16 19.74 -5.49 -7.19
C TYR A 16 19.40 -4.62 -8.41
N LYS A 17 19.89 -3.37 -8.45
CA LYS A 17 19.71 -2.43 -9.56
C LYS A 17 18.25 -2.15 -9.90
N LEU A 18 17.36 -2.18 -8.90
CA LEU A 18 15.98 -1.79 -9.11
C LEU A 18 15.91 -0.32 -9.52
N THR A 19 15.04 0.02 -10.44
CA THR A 19 14.84 1.39 -10.93
C THR A 19 14.05 2.23 -9.96
N SER A 20 13.19 1.59 -9.16
CA SER A 20 12.39 2.19 -8.10
C SER A 20 12.25 1.22 -6.93
N GLY A 21 12.02 1.74 -5.75
CA GLY A 21 11.81 0.95 -4.56
C GLY A 21 11.13 1.76 -3.46
N ILE A 22 10.29 1.10 -2.69
CA ILE A 22 9.59 1.70 -1.55
C ILE A 22 9.61 0.74 -0.36
N VAL A 23 9.88 1.29 0.80
CA VAL A 23 9.71 0.61 2.09
C VAL A 23 8.61 1.32 2.85
N VAL A 24 7.53 0.61 3.11
CA VAL A 24 6.36 1.12 3.80
C VAL A 24 6.37 0.64 5.25
N LYS A 25 6.06 1.55 6.14
CA LYS A 25 5.79 1.29 7.55
C LYS A 25 4.42 1.84 7.90
N GLY A 26 3.49 0.95 8.14
CA GLY A 26 2.19 1.30 8.68
C GLY A 26 2.20 1.40 10.21
N GLU A 27 1.05 1.71 10.77
CA GLU A 27 0.84 1.68 12.20
C GLU A 27 1.21 0.33 12.79
N GLU A 28 1.76 0.31 14.00
CA GLU A 28 2.20 -0.90 14.70
C GLU A 28 3.22 -1.75 13.92
N GLY A 29 3.92 -1.15 12.95
CA GLY A 29 4.98 -1.82 12.19
C GLY A 29 4.48 -2.78 11.12
N THR A 30 3.27 -2.57 10.61
CA THR A 30 2.78 -3.30 9.43
C THR A 30 3.55 -2.88 8.17
N SER A 31 3.61 -3.78 7.18
CA SER A 31 4.28 -3.55 5.89
C SER A 31 3.37 -2.92 4.83
N HIS A 32 2.29 -2.30 5.24
CA HIS A 32 1.33 -1.59 4.39
C HIS A 32 0.82 -0.35 5.12
N PHE A 33 0.32 0.64 4.39
CA PHE A 33 -0.31 1.80 4.98
C PHE A 33 -1.59 1.40 5.72
N SER A 34 -1.67 1.82 6.96
CA SER A 34 -2.84 1.63 7.81
C SER A 34 -3.91 2.65 7.45
N LEU A 35 -5.18 2.28 7.62
CA LEU A 35 -6.31 3.20 7.43
C LEU A 35 -6.56 4.13 8.62
N ARG A 36 -5.96 3.82 9.78
CA ARG A 36 -6.15 4.62 10.99
C ARG A 36 -5.65 6.04 10.79
N LEU A 37 -6.46 7.00 11.22
CA LEU A 37 -6.11 8.41 11.24
C LEU A 37 -4.96 8.69 12.22
N GLY A 38 -4.10 9.61 11.85
CA GLY A 38 -3.14 10.21 12.79
C GLY A 38 -3.86 10.91 13.95
N LYS A 39 -3.29 10.83 15.16
CA LYS A 39 -3.81 11.53 16.34
C LYS A 39 -2.80 12.57 16.80
N PRO A 40 -3.25 13.71 17.37
CA PRO A 40 -2.34 14.72 17.90
C PRO A 40 -1.39 14.19 18.98
N SER A 41 -1.78 13.09 19.65
CA SER A 41 -0.96 12.40 20.65
C SER A 41 0.08 11.43 20.06
N ASP A 42 0.07 11.20 18.76
CA ASP A 42 0.98 10.28 18.10
C ASP A 42 2.35 10.96 17.91
N THR A 43 3.16 10.88 18.95
CA THR A 43 4.52 11.45 18.95
C THR A 43 5.57 10.43 18.51
N GLU A 44 5.23 9.16 18.51
CA GLU A 44 6.13 8.08 18.13
C GLU A 44 5.97 7.70 16.66
N ARG A 45 7.07 7.60 15.96
CA ARG A 45 7.10 7.22 14.52
C ARG A 45 6.40 5.90 14.20
N LYS A 46 6.29 5.00 15.18
CA LYS A 46 5.58 3.72 15.02
C LYS A 46 4.05 3.86 14.92
N ALA A 47 3.49 5.01 15.34
CA ALA A 47 2.06 5.29 15.29
C ALA A 47 1.66 6.07 14.02
N ILE A 48 2.61 6.37 13.14
CA ILE A 48 2.41 7.16 11.92
C ILE A 48 2.76 6.30 10.71
N ASN A 49 1.93 6.32 9.69
CA ASN A 49 2.29 5.74 8.39
C ASN A 49 3.47 6.52 7.81
N TYR A 50 4.45 5.77 7.36
CA TYR A 50 5.68 6.32 6.81
C TYR A 50 6.12 5.51 5.59
N ALA A 51 6.63 6.18 4.60
CA ALA A 51 7.29 5.55 3.46
C ALA A 51 8.61 6.24 3.17
N GLN A 52 9.61 5.46 2.81
CA GLN A 52 10.81 5.98 2.17
C GLN A 52 11.19 5.09 1.00
N GLY A 53 11.85 5.69 0.02
CA GLY A 53 12.17 4.98 -1.20
C GLY A 53 12.96 5.82 -2.17
N PHE A 54 13.04 5.32 -3.38
CA PHE A 54 13.59 6.05 -4.53
C PHE A 54 12.75 5.76 -5.78
N ARG A 55 12.66 6.77 -6.64
CA ARG A 55 11.93 6.71 -7.90
C ARG A 55 12.74 7.30 -9.04
N PRO A 56 12.51 6.90 -10.30
CA PRO A 56 13.19 7.51 -11.43
C PRO A 56 12.67 8.94 -11.64
N LYS A 57 13.60 9.87 -11.82
CA LYS A 57 13.32 11.24 -12.27
C LYS A 57 14.50 11.71 -13.15
N ASP A 58 14.21 12.13 -14.37
CA ASP A 58 15.21 12.65 -15.30
C ASP A 58 16.44 11.72 -15.49
N GLN A 59 16.21 10.42 -15.56
CA GLN A 59 17.21 9.33 -15.64
C GLN A 59 18.04 9.10 -14.36
N GLU A 60 17.77 9.82 -13.28
CA GLU A 60 18.39 9.66 -11.98
C GLU A 60 17.42 9.03 -10.98
N LYS A 61 17.97 8.43 -9.92
CA LYS A 61 17.18 7.95 -8.79
C LYS A 61 17.01 9.08 -7.78
N THR A 62 15.78 9.53 -7.60
CA THR A 62 15.45 10.56 -6.62
C THR A 62 14.92 9.90 -5.35
N PRO A 63 15.59 10.07 -4.20
CA PRO A 63 15.09 9.56 -2.92
C PRO A 63 13.89 10.37 -2.44
N PHE A 64 13.04 9.71 -1.66
CA PHE A 64 11.94 10.35 -0.93
C PHE A 64 11.78 9.71 0.46
N ALA A 65 11.23 10.50 1.39
CA ALA A 65 10.84 10.06 2.72
C ALA A 65 9.63 10.89 3.16
N GLN A 66 8.53 10.25 3.53
CA GLN A 66 7.27 10.94 3.75
C GLN A 66 6.40 10.23 4.79
N ASP A 67 5.83 11.00 5.71
CA ASP A 67 4.72 10.57 6.55
C ASP A 67 3.41 10.69 5.76
N VAL A 68 2.49 9.77 6.01
CA VAL A 68 1.20 9.71 5.31
C VAL A 68 0.07 9.68 6.32
N ASP A 69 -0.84 10.64 6.21
CA ASP A 69 -2.09 10.64 6.98
C ASP A 69 -3.26 10.19 6.08
N PRO A 70 -3.93 9.08 6.39
CA PRO A 70 -5.10 8.61 5.63
C PRO A 70 -6.25 9.63 5.56
N ALA A 71 -6.32 10.59 6.50
CA ALA A 71 -7.32 11.67 6.45
C ALA A 71 -7.21 12.52 5.18
N ALA A 72 -6.00 12.71 4.66
CA ALA A 72 -5.78 13.45 3.41
C ALA A 72 -6.41 12.77 2.19
N PHE A 73 -6.78 11.50 2.32
CA PHE A 73 -7.40 10.66 1.28
C PHE A 73 -8.86 10.33 1.59
N GLY A 74 -9.49 11.06 2.51
CA GLY A 74 -10.91 10.93 2.85
C GLY A 74 -11.26 9.78 3.80
N TYR A 75 -10.29 9.06 4.34
CA TYR A 75 -10.55 7.99 5.32
C TYR A 75 -10.77 8.54 6.72
N THR A 76 -11.65 7.89 7.49
CA THR A 76 -12.10 8.35 8.82
C THR A 76 -12.01 7.27 9.90
N TYR A 77 -11.12 6.30 9.74
CA TYR A 77 -10.97 5.20 10.69
C TYR A 77 -10.21 5.60 11.96
N ASP A 78 -10.85 5.52 13.12
CA ASP A 78 -10.21 5.78 14.42
C ASP A 78 -9.20 4.69 14.83
N GLN A 79 -9.37 3.49 14.30
CA GLN A 79 -8.51 2.33 14.53
C GLN A 79 -8.23 1.64 13.20
N ASN A 80 -7.07 1.00 13.10
CA ASN A 80 -6.78 0.19 11.92
C ASN A 80 -7.67 -1.06 11.92
N PRO A 81 -8.61 -1.20 10.95
CA PRO A 81 -9.56 -2.30 10.95
C PRO A 81 -8.86 -3.66 10.84
N ARG A 82 -9.31 -4.62 11.62
CA ARG A 82 -8.80 -6.00 11.61
C ARG A 82 -9.89 -6.96 11.15
N LEU A 83 -9.48 -8.06 10.52
CA LEU A 83 -10.42 -9.15 10.24
C LEU A 83 -10.80 -9.83 11.55
N PRO A 84 -12.05 -10.32 11.68
CA PRO A 84 -12.51 -11.05 12.86
C PRO A 84 -11.69 -12.32 13.15
N GLU A 85 -11.31 -13.01 12.08
CA GLU A 85 -10.46 -14.20 12.13
C GLU A 85 -9.17 -13.97 11.35
N ILE A 86 -8.05 -14.46 11.93
CA ILE A 86 -6.72 -14.32 11.32
C ILE A 86 -6.29 -15.71 10.80
N THR A 87 -6.91 -16.13 9.70
CA THR A 87 -6.57 -17.36 8.98
C THR A 87 -6.23 -17.05 7.52
N SER A 88 -5.45 -17.89 6.86
CA SER A 88 -5.17 -17.73 5.43
C SER A 88 -6.45 -17.73 4.59
N GLN A 89 -7.44 -18.51 5.01
CA GLN A 89 -8.73 -18.56 4.31
C GLN A 89 -9.50 -17.25 4.46
N SER A 90 -9.64 -16.71 5.70
CA SER A 90 -10.36 -15.45 5.93
C SER A 90 -9.71 -14.27 5.20
N PHE A 91 -8.37 -14.24 5.12
CA PHE A 91 -7.66 -13.22 4.33
C PHE A 91 -7.93 -13.36 2.83
N ALA A 92 -7.92 -14.59 2.30
CA ALA A 92 -8.20 -14.83 0.89
C ALA A 92 -9.64 -14.46 0.53
N GLU A 93 -10.61 -14.89 1.33
CA GLU A 93 -12.03 -14.58 1.13
C GLU A 93 -12.29 -13.07 1.18
N ALA A 94 -11.78 -12.37 2.20
CA ALA A 94 -11.93 -10.92 2.33
C ALA A 94 -11.24 -10.16 1.18
N GLY A 95 -10.07 -10.60 0.74
CA GLY A 95 -9.35 -10.03 -0.40
C GLY A 95 -10.11 -10.21 -1.71
N LEU A 96 -10.63 -11.41 -1.98
CA LEU A 96 -11.43 -11.69 -3.17
C LEU A 96 -12.75 -10.91 -3.17
N ALA A 97 -13.42 -10.81 -2.02
CA ALA A 97 -14.64 -10.01 -1.89
C ALA A 97 -14.37 -8.52 -2.20
N ALA A 98 -13.29 -7.97 -1.66
CA ALA A 98 -12.89 -6.59 -1.94
C ALA A 98 -12.54 -6.37 -3.42
N LEU A 99 -11.77 -7.29 -4.04
CA LEU A 99 -11.45 -7.23 -5.48
C LEU A 99 -12.67 -7.42 -6.38
N SER A 100 -13.76 -8.02 -5.84
CA SER A 100 -15.06 -8.12 -6.52
C SER A 100 -15.95 -6.89 -6.31
N GLY A 101 -15.44 -5.83 -5.67
CA GLY A 101 -16.14 -4.57 -5.44
C GLY A 101 -16.92 -4.50 -4.11
N GLN A 102 -16.79 -5.48 -3.22
CA GLN A 102 -17.39 -5.39 -1.90
C GLN A 102 -16.69 -4.30 -1.08
N GLN A 103 -17.40 -3.20 -0.83
CA GLN A 103 -16.89 -2.08 -0.05
C GLN A 103 -16.67 -2.45 1.43
N GLY A 104 -15.74 -1.76 2.05
CA GLY A 104 -15.39 -1.93 3.46
C GLY A 104 -13.88 -1.83 3.69
N PRO A 105 -13.40 -2.11 4.90
CA PRO A 105 -12.02 -1.82 5.30
C PRO A 105 -10.94 -2.50 4.44
N VAL A 106 -11.20 -3.70 3.91
CA VAL A 106 -10.24 -4.40 3.03
C VAL A 106 -10.18 -3.72 1.66
N TYR A 107 -11.33 -3.34 1.11
CA TYR A 107 -11.46 -2.57 -0.13
C TYR A 107 -10.71 -1.23 -0.01
N ASP A 108 -10.99 -0.46 1.04
CA ASP A 108 -10.36 0.83 1.30
C ASP A 108 -8.84 0.70 1.45
N ARG A 109 -8.38 -0.36 2.12
CA ARG A 109 -6.95 -0.63 2.27
C ARG A 109 -6.28 -0.97 0.95
N LEU A 110 -6.92 -1.74 0.08
CA LEU A 110 -6.40 -2.04 -1.26
C LEU A 110 -6.25 -0.76 -2.08
N ILE A 111 -7.30 0.08 -2.11
CA ILE A 111 -7.27 1.36 -2.85
C ILE A 111 -6.17 2.27 -2.30
N LEU A 112 -6.16 2.54 -1.00
CA LEU A 112 -5.17 3.43 -0.39
C LEU A 112 -3.74 2.98 -0.68
N ASN A 113 -3.45 1.69 -0.46
CA ASN A 113 -2.08 1.18 -0.63
C ASN A 113 -1.66 1.18 -2.11
N THR A 114 -2.55 0.86 -3.04
CA THR A 114 -2.25 0.93 -4.48
C THR A 114 -1.99 2.38 -4.90
N ALA A 115 -2.91 3.28 -4.59
CA ALA A 115 -2.81 4.69 -4.95
C ALA A 115 -1.54 5.36 -4.39
N LEU A 116 -1.26 5.12 -3.10
CA LEU A 116 -0.05 5.67 -2.47
C LEU A 116 1.23 5.10 -3.07
N THR A 117 1.24 3.81 -3.39
CA THR A 117 2.40 3.19 -4.04
C THR A 117 2.65 3.81 -5.41
N ASP A 118 1.62 3.95 -6.23
CA ASP A 118 1.71 4.55 -7.56
C ASP A 118 2.15 6.02 -7.49
N HIS A 119 1.57 6.79 -6.58
CA HIS A 119 1.93 8.18 -6.36
C HIS A 119 3.38 8.35 -5.88
N LEU A 120 3.78 7.63 -4.84
CA LEU A 120 5.11 7.74 -4.24
C LEU A 120 6.21 7.25 -5.18
N LEU A 121 5.94 6.25 -6.00
CA LEU A 121 6.87 5.78 -7.03
C LEU A 121 6.88 6.68 -8.29
N GLY A 122 5.99 7.67 -8.37
CA GLY A 122 5.92 8.61 -9.48
C GLY A 122 5.25 8.06 -10.74
N LEU A 123 4.49 6.97 -10.61
CA LEU A 123 3.68 6.41 -11.70
C LEU A 123 2.46 7.29 -11.97
N GLU A 124 1.87 7.84 -10.90
CA GLU A 124 0.81 8.85 -10.96
C GLU A 124 1.19 10.04 -10.06
N PRO A 125 1.43 11.23 -10.64
CA PRO A 125 1.87 12.40 -9.87
C PRO A 125 0.76 13.01 -9.00
N ASP A 126 -0.50 12.83 -9.38
CA ASP A 126 -1.66 13.33 -8.64
C ASP A 126 -2.26 12.23 -7.76
N PRO A 127 -2.28 12.39 -6.42
CA PRO A 127 -2.76 11.36 -5.52
C PRO A 127 -4.27 11.10 -5.65
N ASP A 128 -5.09 12.08 -5.99
CA ASP A 128 -6.53 11.90 -6.19
C ASP A 128 -6.80 11.08 -7.46
N THR A 129 -6.07 11.33 -8.52
CA THR A 129 -6.09 10.52 -9.75
C THR A 129 -5.61 9.08 -9.47
N ALA A 130 -4.57 8.90 -8.65
CA ALA A 130 -4.12 7.57 -8.25
C ALA A 130 -5.20 6.79 -7.49
N LEU A 131 -5.93 7.44 -6.58
CA LEU A 131 -7.08 6.84 -5.87
C LEU A 131 -8.18 6.43 -6.85
N GLN A 132 -8.55 7.31 -7.77
CA GLN A 132 -9.55 7.02 -8.79
C GLN A 132 -9.15 5.84 -9.67
N HIS A 133 -7.91 5.78 -10.16
CA HIS A 133 -7.41 4.68 -10.96
C HIS A 133 -7.42 3.34 -10.20
N ALA A 134 -7.05 3.33 -8.92
CA ALA A 134 -7.12 2.14 -8.08
C ALA A 134 -8.56 1.66 -7.89
N GLN A 135 -9.50 2.57 -7.66
CA GLN A 135 -10.92 2.29 -7.55
C GLN A 135 -11.48 1.72 -8.86
N GLU A 136 -11.24 2.39 -9.99
CA GLU A 136 -11.69 1.94 -11.31
C GLU A 136 -11.12 0.56 -11.68
N ALA A 137 -9.90 0.23 -11.26
CA ALA A 137 -9.32 -1.08 -11.51
C ALA A 137 -10.10 -2.22 -10.81
N ILE A 138 -10.65 -1.95 -9.63
CA ILE A 138 -11.52 -2.91 -8.93
C ILE A 138 -12.92 -2.91 -9.55
N GLU A 139 -13.55 -1.76 -9.71
CA GLU A 139 -14.94 -1.63 -10.19
C GLU A 139 -15.14 -2.17 -11.60
N SER A 140 -14.13 -2.04 -12.46
CA SER A 140 -14.14 -2.62 -13.81
C SER A 140 -13.84 -4.14 -13.84
N GLY A 141 -13.51 -4.75 -12.70
CA GLY A 141 -13.10 -6.15 -12.61
C GLY A 141 -11.68 -6.44 -13.11
N ARG A 142 -10.92 -5.44 -13.60
CA ARG A 142 -9.56 -5.62 -14.12
C ARG A 142 -8.60 -6.19 -13.06
N ALA A 143 -8.70 -5.72 -11.82
CA ALA A 143 -7.85 -6.17 -10.73
C ALA A 143 -8.09 -7.66 -10.41
N LEU A 144 -9.34 -8.08 -10.30
CA LEU A 144 -9.70 -9.48 -10.06
C LEU A 144 -9.26 -10.39 -11.23
N ASN A 145 -9.52 -9.97 -12.47
CA ASN A 145 -9.10 -10.72 -13.65
C ASN A 145 -7.57 -10.90 -13.72
N ARG A 146 -6.81 -9.86 -13.34
CA ARG A 146 -5.35 -9.94 -13.29
C ARG A 146 -4.86 -10.96 -12.26
N LEU A 147 -5.47 -11.00 -11.07
CA LEU A 147 -5.18 -12.00 -10.05
C LEU A 147 -5.49 -13.41 -10.55
N GLN A 148 -6.65 -13.63 -11.14
CA GLN A 148 -7.05 -14.93 -11.70
C GLN A 148 -6.08 -15.41 -12.80
N THR A 149 -5.67 -14.51 -13.68
CA THR A 149 -4.68 -14.80 -14.72
C THR A 149 -3.33 -15.21 -14.12
N TYR A 150 -2.89 -14.49 -13.09
CA TYR A 150 -1.66 -14.82 -12.36
C TYR A 150 -1.75 -16.21 -11.71
N ILE A 151 -2.83 -16.50 -11.00
CA ILE A 151 -3.06 -17.81 -10.37
C ILE A 151 -3.04 -18.92 -11.43
N ALA A 152 -3.74 -18.75 -12.57
CA ALA A 152 -3.74 -19.72 -13.63
C ALA A 152 -2.34 -19.98 -14.20
N ALA A 153 -1.55 -18.93 -14.40
CA ALA A 153 -0.18 -19.04 -14.92
C ALA A 153 0.78 -19.74 -13.94
N THR A 154 0.61 -19.54 -12.63
CA THR A 154 1.48 -20.13 -11.60
C THR A 154 1.12 -21.58 -11.27
N ASN A 155 -0.11 -22.02 -11.55
CA ASN A 155 -0.57 -23.40 -11.35
C ASN A 155 -0.34 -24.33 -12.56
N GLN A 156 0.15 -23.81 -13.68
CA GLN A 156 0.55 -24.61 -14.83
C GLN A 156 1.97 -25.18 -14.64
N LYS A 157 2.10 -26.15 -13.70
CA LYS A 157 3.32 -26.96 -13.53
C LYS A 157 3.03 -28.41 -13.90
#